data_46225a22731214ae7a276e32169afcd9
#
_entry.id   46225a22731214ae7a276e32169afcd9
#
_cell.length_a   1.000
_cell.length_b   1.000
_cell.length_c   1.000
_cell.angle_alpha   90.00
_cell.angle_beta   90.00
_cell.angle_gamma   90.00
#
_symmetry.space_group_name_H-M   'P 1'
#
loop_
_entity.id
_entity.type
_entity.pdbx_description
1 polymer ?
#
loop_
_entity_poly.entity_id
_entity_poly.type
_entity_poly.pdbx_seq_one_letter_code
_entity_poly.pdbx_strand_id
1 'polypeptide(L)'
;VNSPSTAISLESVSKRYGSRNIIHDLTFSVRKGEIVGFLGPNGAGKTTTMRMIAGFTTATSGRVFVAGYDMATQNEEAARHLGYLPEQPPLYDVLEVAAYLRFVAKVKGIAAHAVAGELDRVIQACRLEAVVTREIYKLSKGYRQRVGLAQSLLGDPDVLLLDEPTAGLDPGQIQETREVIRLFGENHAVLLSTHILPEVTLICQRVAIINDGRLLAIDSPEGLQRASEQSNRVSLLVAGPEYAVRDAIVAIDGVISVDVRPAADGSEVLSVDCHVDARAGIEAAIAKAVASRWSLHRLERQQPTLENIFLRYVGVPPDPRSAA
;
A
#
# COMPACT_ATOMS: atom_id res chain seq x y z
N VAL A 1 8.00 2.10 -24.10
CA VAL A 1 9.03 3.18 -24.03
C VAL A 1 9.66 3.10 -22.65
N ASN A 2 10.75 2.32 -22.52
CA ASN A 2 11.48 2.22 -21.25
C ASN A 2 12.25 3.53 -21.04
N SER A 3 11.77 4.38 -20.16
CA SER A 3 12.59 5.47 -19.62
C SER A 3 13.72 4.84 -18.78
N PRO A 4 14.96 5.40 -18.81
CA PRO A 4 16.10 4.84 -18.07
C PRO A 4 15.95 4.81 -16.55
N SER A 5 14.84 5.28 -16.03
CA SER A 5 14.47 5.25 -14.59
C SER A 5 13.46 4.18 -14.22
N THR A 6 12.92 3.39 -15.16
CA THR A 6 11.91 2.36 -14.88
C THR A 6 12.57 1.05 -14.46
N ALA A 7 12.32 0.60 -13.27
CA ALA A 7 12.87 -0.64 -12.71
C ALA A 7 11.93 -1.84 -12.85
N ILE A 8 10.61 -1.61 -12.77
CA ILE A 8 9.58 -2.62 -13.06
C ILE A 8 8.63 -2.04 -14.10
N SER A 9 8.27 -2.82 -15.13
CA SER A 9 7.21 -2.48 -16.09
C SER A 9 6.34 -3.69 -16.39
N LEU A 10 5.03 -3.50 -16.31
CA LEU A 10 4.02 -4.44 -16.79
C LEU A 10 3.30 -3.77 -17.96
N GLU A 11 3.23 -4.48 -19.08
CA GLU A 11 2.62 -3.99 -20.31
C GLU A 11 1.50 -4.96 -20.73
N SER A 12 0.25 -4.57 -20.50
CA SER A 12 -0.98 -5.32 -20.84
C SER A 12 -0.95 -6.78 -20.37
N VAL A 13 -0.46 -6.99 -19.13
CA VAL A 13 -0.21 -8.32 -18.58
C VAL A 13 -1.52 -8.98 -18.19
N SER A 14 -1.75 -10.19 -18.70
CA SER A 14 -2.87 -11.04 -18.27
C SER A 14 -2.38 -12.42 -17.86
N LYS A 15 -3.07 -13.04 -16.88
CA LYS A 15 -2.77 -14.37 -16.40
C LYS A 15 -4.03 -15.21 -16.27
N ARG A 16 -3.97 -16.40 -16.88
CA ARG A 16 -5.04 -17.39 -16.83
C ARG A 16 -4.51 -18.73 -16.29
N TYR A 17 -5.28 -19.37 -15.45
CA TYR A 17 -5.09 -20.74 -15.01
C TYR A 17 -6.30 -21.58 -15.43
N GLY A 18 -6.12 -22.53 -16.33
CA GLY A 18 -7.20 -23.26 -16.96
C GLY A 18 -8.19 -22.32 -17.64
N SER A 19 -9.46 -22.36 -17.25
CA SER A 19 -10.52 -21.47 -17.75
C SER A 19 -10.63 -20.13 -17.00
N ARG A 20 -9.98 -19.99 -15.83
CA ARG A 20 -10.14 -18.81 -14.97
C ARG A 20 -9.07 -17.76 -15.27
N ASN A 21 -9.48 -16.56 -15.63
CA ASN A 21 -8.62 -15.39 -15.69
C ASN A 21 -8.44 -14.85 -14.27
N ILE A 22 -7.17 -14.64 -13.87
CA ILE A 22 -6.81 -14.12 -12.55
C ILE A 22 -6.31 -12.68 -12.66
N ILE A 23 -5.62 -12.34 -13.76
CA ILE A 23 -5.13 -10.99 -14.03
C ILE A 23 -5.62 -10.58 -15.42
N HIS A 24 -6.08 -9.34 -15.53
CA HIS A 24 -6.70 -8.79 -16.72
C HIS A 24 -6.04 -7.47 -17.11
N ASP A 25 -5.25 -7.48 -18.19
CA ASP A 25 -4.69 -6.29 -18.85
C ASP A 25 -4.01 -5.31 -17.87
N LEU A 26 -3.15 -5.86 -16.99
CA LEU A 26 -2.49 -5.07 -15.96
C LEU A 26 -1.33 -4.28 -16.57
N THR A 27 -1.38 -2.95 -16.45
CA THR A 27 -0.34 -2.04 -16.97
C THR A 27 0.03 -1.01 -15.92
N PHE A 28 1.26 -1.07 -15.42
CA PHE A 28 1.85 -0.06 -14.54
C PHE A 28 3.37 -0.19 -14.51
N SER A 29 4.04 0.80 -13.90
CA SER A 29 5.49 0.80 -13.74
C SER A 29 5.91 1.31 -12.36
N VAL A 30 7.10 0.87 -11.91
CA VAL A 30 7.78 1.35 -10.71
C VAL A 30 9.14 1.88 -11.12
N ARG A 31 9.50 3.06 -10.62
CA ARG A 31 10.76 3.73 -10.92
C ARG A 31 11.82 3.38 -9.89
N LYS A 32 13.09 3.57 -10.23
CA LYS A 32 14.17 3.53 -9.24
C LYS A 32 13.97 4.65 -8.21
N GLY A 33 14.18 4.35 -6.92
CA GLY A 33 13.93 5.28 -5.81
C GLY A 33 12.44 5.46 -5.48
N GLU A 34 11.57 4.57 -5.97
CA GLU A 34 10.13 4.62 -5.71
C GLU A 34 9.66 3.40 -4.95
N ILE A 35 8.86 3.61 -3.90
CA ILE A 35 8.11 2.57 -3.20
C ILE A 35 6.65 2.65 -3.66
N VAL A 36 6.18 1.61 -4.34
CA VAL A 36 4.78 1.48 -4.76
C VAL A 36 4.07 0.45 -3.91
N GLY A 37 2.98 0.85 -3.27
CA GLY A 37 2.08 -0.04 -2.55
C GLY A 37 1.10 -0.71 -3.50
N PHE A 38 1.04 -2.04 -3.49
CA PHE A 38 0.11 -2.82 -4.29
C PHE A 38 -1.03 -3.31 -3.40
N LEU A 39 -2.10 -2.53 -3.34
CA LEU A 39 -3.21 -2.65 -2.39
C LEU A 39 -4.39 -3.39 -3.00
N GLY A 40 -4.97 -4.34 -2.29
CA GLY A 40 -6.16 -5.05 -2.73
C GLY A 40 -6.63 -6.09 -1.72
N PRO A 41 -7.90 -6.55 -1.79
CA PRO A 41 -8.41 -7.61 -0.93
C PRO A 41 -7.70 -8.95 -1.21
N ASN A 42 -7.95 -9.93 -0.35
CA ASN A 42 -7.47 -11.28 -0.58
C ASN A 42 -8.11 -11.85 -1.85
N GLY A 43 -7.31 -12.49 -2.71
CA GLY A 43 -7.76 -12.99 -3.99
C GLY A 43 -7.77 -11.96 -5.14
N ALA A 44 -7.45 -10.69 -4.90
CA ALA A 44 -7.39 -9.65 -5.93
C ALA A 44 -6.32 -9.86 -7.02
N GLY A 45 -5.39 -10.81 -6.82
CA GLY A 45 -4.32 -11.11 -7.77
C GLY A 45 -2.94 -10.59 -7.37
N LYS A 46 -2.76 -10.02 -6.16
CA LYS A 46 -1.48 -9.46 -5.69
C LYS A 46 -0.32 -10.47 -5.79
N THR A 47 -0.43 -11.58 -5.08
CA THR A 47 0.62 -12.62 -5.08
C THR A 47 0.86 -13.22 -6.47
N THR A 48 -0.18 -13.35 -7.31
CA THR A 48 -0.02 -13.80 -8.70
C THR A 48 0.81 -12.81 -9.51
N THR A 49 0.55 -11.51 -9.36
CA THR A 49 1.33 -10.46 -10.00
C THR A 49 2.76 -10.45 -9.51
N MET A 50 2.99 -10.52 -8.18
CA MET A 50 4.33 -10.63 -7.60
C MET A 50 5.09 -11.84 -8.15
N ARG A 51 4.45 -13.01 -8.26
CA ARG A 51 5.06 -14.21 -8.83
C ARG A 51 5.41 -14.09 -10.30
N MET A 52 4.64 -13.32 -11.09
CA MET A 52 5.00 -13.03 -12.49
C MET A 52 6.22 -12.12 -12.58
N ILE A 53 6.29 -11.07 -11.75
CA ILE A 53 7.44 -10.18 -11.70
C ILE A 53 8.69 -10.91 -11.16
N ALA A 54 8.51 -11.82 -10.20
CA ALA A 54 9.59 -12.63 -9.65
C ALA A 54 10.04 -13.81 -10.56
N GLY A 55 9.38 -14.02 -11.71
CA GLY A 55 9.74 -15.10 -12.65
C GLY A 55 9.27 -16.49 -12.26
N PHE A 56 8.49 -16.66 -11.18
CA PHE A 56 7.95 -17.96 -10.77
C PHE A 56 6.82 -18.45 -11.67
N THR A 57 6.20 -17.58 -12.41
CA THR A 57 5.18 -17.93 -13.41
C THR A 57 5.19 -16.91 -14.55
N THR A 58 4.99 -17.37 -15.78
CA THR A 58 4.93 -16.51 -16.95
C THR A 58 3.54 -15.89 -17.11
N ALA A 59 3.46 -14.68 -17.67
CA ALA A 59 2.21 -14.10 -18.14
C ALA A 59 1.58 -14.96 -19.25
N THR A 60 0.26 -14.95 -19.36
CA THR A 60 -0.44 -15.60 -20.49
C THR A 60 -0.41 -14.71 -21.72
N SER A 61 -0.45 -13.39 -21.52
CA SER A 61 -0.26 -12.35 -22.55
C SER A 61 0.32 -11.09 -21.92
N GLY A 62 0.83 -10.19 -22.74
CA GLY A 62 1.56 -9.01 -22.30
C GLY A 62 3.02 -9.32 -21.93
N ARG A 63 3.74 -8.32 -21.38
CA ARG A 63 5.16 -8.44 -21.04
C ARG A 63 5.46 -7.87 -19.67
N VAL A 64 6.41 -8.49 -18.98
CA VAL A 64 6.92 -8.06 -17.67
C VAL A 64 8.40 -7.79 -17.81
N PHE A 65 8.84 -6.61 -17.39
CA PHE A 65 10.25 -6.22 -17.38
C PHE A 65 10.72 -5.93 -15.97
N VAL A 66 11.92 -6.39 -15.65
CA VAL A 66 12.64 -6.09 -14.39
C VAL A 66 14.02 -5.60 -14.75
N ALA A 67 14.40 -4.42 -14.26
CA ALA A 67 15.67 -3.76 -14.57
C ALA A 67 15.95 -3.68 -16.09
N GLY A 68 14.89 -3.57 -16.92
CA GLY A 68 14.98 -3.54 -18.38
C GLY A 68 15.03 -4.90 -19.06
N TYR A 69 15.14 -6.00 -18.33
CA TYR A 69 15.14 -7.37 -18.86
C TYR A 69 13.72 -7.94 -18.94
N ASP A 70 13.39 -8.57 -20.07
CA ASP A 70 12.10 -9.24 -20.26
C ASP A 70 12.09 -10.57 -19.50
N MET A 71 11.16 -10.71 -18.54
CA MET A 71 11.03 -11.90 -17.70
C MET A 71 10.72 -13.19 -18.46
N ALA A 72 10.15 -13.09 -19.66
CA ALA A 72 9.85 -14.27 -20.47
C ALA A 72 11.08 -14.84 -21.19
N THR A 73 12.03 -13.98 -21.56
CA THR A 73 13.18 -14.36 -22.42
C THR A 73 14.54 -14.20 -21.74
N GLN A 74 14.62 -13.35 -20.69
CA GLN A 74 15.86 -12.96 -20.00
C GLN A 74 15.70 -13.12 -18.47
N ASN A 75 15.05 -14.21 -18.03
CA ASN A 75 14.70 -14.42 -16.62
C ASN A 75 15.93 -14.48 -15.71
N GLU A 76 17.03 -15.11 -16.14
CA GLU A 76 18.25 -15.24 -15.34
C GLU A 76 18.92 -13.87 -15.08
N GLU A 77 18.99 -13.03 -16.09
CA GLU A 77 19.53 -11.67 -15.99
C GLU A 77 18.63 -10.82 -15.08
N ALA A 78 17.32 -10.85 -15.30
CA ALA A 78 16.34 -10.15 -14.49
C ALA A 78 16.42 -10.57 -13.01
N ALA A 79 16.56 -11.86 -12.73
CA ALA A 79 16.63 -12.41 -11.37
C ALA A 79 17.85 -11.92 -10.57
N ARG A 80 18.95 -11.55 -11.23
CA ARG A 80 20.15 -10.98 -10.57
C ARG A 80 19.90 -9.59 -10.00
N HIS A 81 18.93 -8.86 -10.57
CA HIS A 81 18.55 -7.53 -10.15
C HIS A 81 17.37 -7.53 -9.17
N LEU A 82 16.89 -8.73 -8.75
CA LEU A 82 15.66 -8.89 -7.99
C LEU A 82 15.90 -9.49 -6.61
N GLY A 83 15.35 -8.85 -5.58
CA GLY A 83 15.10 -9.42 -4.27
C GLY A 83 13.60 -9.74 -4.12
N TYR A 84 13.27 -10.90 -3.60
CA TYR A 84 11.87 -11.28 -3.35
C TYR A 84 11.69 -11.86 -1.96
N LEU A 85 10.78 -11.26 -1.20
CA LEU A 85 10.26 -11.75 0.06
C LEU A 85 8.81 -12.20 -0.15
N PRO A 86 8.51 -13.50 -0.23
CA PRO A 86 7.14 -13.98 -0.21
C PRO A 86 6.51 -13.85 1.18
N GLU A 87 5.18 -13.88 1.26
CA GLU A 87 4.42 -13.82 2.52
C GLU A 87 4.93 -14.81 3.59
N GLN A 88 5.29 -16.02 3.15
CA GLN A 88 5.95 -17.03 3.98
C GLN A 88 7.34 -17.30 3.42
N PRO A 89 8.40 -16.76 4.03
CA PRO A 89 9.76 -16.98 3.55
C PRO A 89 10.15 -18.45 3.62
N PRO A 90 10.67 -19.05 2.53
CA PRO A 90 11.10 -20.44 2.48
C PRO A 90 12.47 -20.59 3.17
N LEU A 91 12.49 -20.55 4.49
CA LEU A 91 13.70 -20.62 5.29
C LEU A 91 14.10 -22.07 5.57
N TYR A 92 15.40 -22.33 5.70
CA TYR A 92 15.91 -23.64 6.11
C TYR A 92 16.01 -23.70 7.62
N ASP A 93 14.98 -24.23 8.24
CA ASP A 93 14.74 -24.22 9.68
C ASP A 93 15.87 -24.76 10.55
N VAL A 94 16.62 -25.75 10.06
CA VAL A 94 17.73 -26.39 10.77
C VAL A 94 19.05 -25.61 10.72
N LEU A 95 19.14 -24.58 9.88
CA LEU A 95 20.35 -23.78 9.76
C LEU A 95 20.32 -22.61 10.77
N GLU A 96 21.50 -22.22 11.23
CA GLU A 96 21.70 -20.95 11.88
C GLU A 96 21.49 -19.78 10.89
N VAL A 97 21.03 -18.63 11.37
CA VAL A 97 20.79 -17.45 10.53
C VAL A 97 21.98 -17.10 9.66
N ALA A 98 23.19 -17.00 10.24
CA ALA A 98 24.40 -16.66 9.47
C ALA A 98 24.74 -17.74 8.43
N ALA A 99 24.57 -19.02 8.76
CA ALA A 99 24.80 -20.11 7.83
C ALA A 99 23.83 -20.08 6.65
N TYR A 100 22.55 -19.82 6.93
CA TYR A 100 21.51 -19.67 5.91
C TYR A 100 21.80 -18.48 4.97
N LEU A 101 22.07 -17.28 5.53
CA LEU A 101 22.38 -16.10 4.71
C LEU A 101 23.64 -16.32 3.86
N ARG A 102 24.68 -16.98 4.41
CA ARG A 102 25.88 -17.33 3.64
C ARG A 102 25.58 -18.32 2.50
N PHE A 103 24.70 -19.27 2.75
CA PHE A 103 24.24 -20.20 1.71
C PHE A 103 23.51 -19.43 0.59
N VAL A 104 22.57 -18.55 0.93
CA VAL A 104 21.84 -17.74 -0.05
C VAL A 104 22.78 -16.81 -0.83
N ALA A 105 23.75 -16.18 -0.17
CA ALA A 105 24.75 -15.33 -0.82
C ALA A 105 25.54 -16.10 -1.90
N LYS A 106 25.92 -17.36 -1.61
CA LYS A 106 26.59 -18.23 -2.59
C LYS A 106 25.67 -18.60 -3.75
N VAL A 107 24.40 -18.92 -3.47
CA VAL A 107 23.41 -19.25 -4.52
C VAL A 107 23.17 -18.06 -5.44
N LYS A 108 23.15 -16.85 -4.89
CA LYS A 108 23.05 -15.61 -5.68
C LYS A 108 24.32 -15.24 -6.45
N GLY A 109 25.41 -16.02 -6.30
CA GLY A 109 26.67 -15.79 -7.01
C GLY A 109 27.50 -14.65 -6.46
N ILE A 110 27.27 -14.21 -5.21
CA ILE A 110 28.08 -13.18 -4.57
C ILE A 110 29.53 -13.69 -4.42
N ALA A 111 30.50 -12.91 -4.88
CA ALA A 111 31.91 -13.27 -4.87
C ALA A 111 32.37 -13.59 -3.44
N ALA A 112 33.17 -14.65 -3.27
CA ALA A 112 33.55 -15.18 -1.96
C ALA A 112 34.18 -14.12 -1.02
N HIS A 113 34.95 -13.18 -1.57
CA HIS A 113 35.57 -12.10 -0.82
C HIS A 113 34.56 -11.02 -0.35
N ALA A 114 33.41 -10.88 -1.00
CA ALA A 114 32.38 -9.92 -0.68
C ALA A 114 31.32 -10.47 0.29
N VAL A 115 31.20 -11.82 0.43
CA VAL A 115 30.14 -12.45 1.23
C VAL A 115 30.13 -11.94 2.67
N ALA A 116 31.28 -11.79 3.33
CA ALA A 116 31.32 -11.36 4.72
C ALA A 116 30.74 -9.95 4.90
N GLY A 117 31.17 -9.00 4.08
CA GLY A 117 30.64 -7.61 4.13
C GLY A 117 29.15 -7.54 3.78
N GLU A 118 28.67 -8.34 2.82
CA GLU A 118 27.26 -8.43 2.49
C GLU A 118 26.42 -9.00 3.65
N LEU A 119 26.91 -10.03 4.33
CA LEU A 119 26.25 -10.55 5.51
C LEU A 119 26.15 -9.49 6.62
N ASP A 120 27.26 -8.82 6.93
CA ASP A 120 27.29 -7.77 7.95
C ASP A 120 26.27 -6.66 7.61
N ARG A 121 26.23 -6.23 6.35
CA ARG A 121 25.29 -5.21 5.88
C ARG A 121 23.83 -5.62 6.11
N VAL A 122 23.42 -6.82 5.66
CA VAL A 122 22.01 -7.24 5.77
C VAL A 122 21.63 -7.63 7.20
N ILE A 123 22.56 -8.19 7.99
CA ILE A 123 22.34 -8.48 9.41
C ILE A 123 22.08 -7.19 10.19
N GLN A 124 22.91 -6.17 9.98
CA GLN A 124 22.73 -4.86 10.61
C GLN A 124 21.43 -4.19 10.14
N ALA A 125 21.18 -4.12 8.83
CA ALA A 125 19.98 -3.51 8.28
C ALA A 125 18.69 -4.15 8.82
N CYS A 126 18.67 -5.47 8.99
CA CYS A 126 17.50 -6.22 9.49
C CYS A 126 17.53 -6.46 11.01
N ARG A 127 18.51 -5.89 11.75
CA ARG A 127 18.65 -6.03 13.21
C ARG A 127 18.64 -7.50 13.66
N LEU A 128 19.50 -8.31 13.06
CA LEU A 128 19.58 -9.75 13.32
C LEU A 128 20.76 -10.13 14.23
N GLU A 129 21.56 -9.18 14.72
CA GLU A 129 22.81 -9.41 15.47
C GLU A 129 22.60 -10.34 16.67
N ALA A 130 21.49 -10.16 17.40
CA ALA A 130 21.18 -10.96 18.60
C ALA A 130 20.82 -12.44 18.30
N VAL A 131 20.61 -12.80 17.01
CA VAL A 131 20.12 -14.13 16.62
C VAL A 131 20.96 -14.81 15.54
N VAL A 132 22.09 -14.22 15.12
CA VAL A 132 22.92 -14.73 14.01
C VAL A 132 23.38 -16.18 14.15
N THR A 133 23.60 -16.63 15.39
CA THR A 133 24.03 -18.00 15.75
C THR A 133 22.87 -18.91 16.16
N ARG A 134 21.62 -18.39 16.12
CA ARG A 134 20.45 -19.21 16.45
C ARG A 134 19.95 -19.95 15.23
N GLU A 135 19.49 -21.17 15.46
CA GLU A 135 18.76 -21.94 14.44
C GLU A 135 17.40 -21.29 14.13
N ILE A 136 17.06 -21.26 12.86
CA ILE A 136 15.89 -20.52 12.35
C ILE A 136 14.58 -21.01 12.97
N TYR A 137 14.43 -22.33 13.24
CA TYR A 137 13.21 -22.86 13.87
C TYR A 137 12.98 -22.34 15.30
N LYS A 138 14.02 -21.87 15.99
CA LYS A 138 13.93 -21.29 17.35
C LYS A 138 13.52 -19.81 17.35
N LEU A 139 13.39 -19.19 16.18
CA LEU A 139 13.07 -17.79 16.05
C LEU A 139 11.55 -17.54 16.14
N SER A 140 11.19 -16.38 16.71
CA SER A 140 9.83 -15.85 16.59
C SER A 140 9.46 -15.57 15.13
N LYS A 141 8.17 -15.47 14.85
CA LYS A 141 7.67 -15.12 13.50
C LYS A 141 8.33 -13.85 12.96
N GLY A 142 8.47 -12.81 13.80
CA GLY A 142 9.10 -11.54 13.41
C GLY A 142 10.56 -11.68 13.03
N TYR A 143 11.35 -12.44 13.79
CA TYR A 143 12.73 -12.71 13.40
C TYR A 143 12.82 -13.54 12.12
N ARG A 144 11.94 -14.52 11.92
CA ARG A 144 11.87 -15.29 10.65
C ARG A 144 11.59 -14.38 9.47
N GLN A 145 10.66 -13.42 9.63
CA GLN A 145 10.35 -12.43 8.60
C GLN A 145 11.56 -11.54 8.29
N ARG A 146 12.29 -11.08 9.33
CA ARG A 146 13.53 -10.30 9.14
C ARG A 146 14.64 -11.10 8.46
N VAL A 147 14.77 -12.39 8.74
CA VAL A 147 15.71 -13.28 8.02
C VAL A 147 15.31 -13.39 6.55
N GLY A 148 14.01 -13.50 6.27
CA GLY A 148 13.47 -13.48 4.91
C GLY A 148 13.73 -12.14 4.20
N LEU A 149 13.60 -11.02 4.91
CA LEU A 149 13.92 -9.71 4.37
C LEU A 149 15.43 -9.58 4.11
N ALA A 150 16.28 -9.99 5.05
CA ALA A 150 17.72 -9.97 4.88
C ALA A 150 18.19 -10.78 3.66
N GLN A 151 17.61 -11.98 3.45
CA GLN A 151 17.91 -12.77 2.25
C GLN A 151 17.50 -12.08 0.95
N SER A 152 16.40 -11.33 0.94
CA SER A 152 15.95 -10.60 -0.25
C SER A 152 16.88 -9.44 -0.60
N LEU A 153 17.50 -8.83 0.41
CA LEU A 153 18.44 -7.71 0.28
C LEU A 153 19.87 -8.12 -0.12
N LEU A 154 20.23 -9.41 0.00
CA LEU A 154 21.57 -9.89 -0.38
C LEU A 154 21.87 -9.61 -1.86
N GLY A 155 23.06 -9.07 -2.11
CA GLY A 155 23.53 -8.71 -3.45
C GLY A 155 23.02 -7.36 -3.94
N ASP A 156 22.43 -6.55 -3.06
CA ASP A 156 21.97 -5.18 -3.30
C ASP A 156 21.11 -5.05 -4.59
N PRO A 157 19.96 -5.74 -4.66
CA PRO A 157 19.16 -5.81 -5.88
C PRO A 157 18.56 -4.45 -6.26
N ASP A 158 18.47 -4.14 -7.56
CA ASP A 158 17.84 -2.90 -8.06
C ASP A 158 16.32 -2.83 -7.75
N VAL A 159 15.69 -4.01 -7.61
CA VAL A 159 14.26 -4.18 -7.38
C VAL A 159 14.02 -5.07 -6.17
N LEU A 160 13.14 -4.65 -5.28
CA LEU A 160 12.67 -5.43 -4.14
C LEU A 160 11.16 -5.67 -4.22
N LEU A 161 10.78 -6.93 -4.24
CA LEU A 161 9.38 -7.36 -4.15
C LEU A 161 9.10 -7.87 -2.76
N LEU A 162 8.09 -7.33 -2.10
CA LEU A 162 7.69 -7.69 -0.74
C LEU A 162 6.21 -8.08 -0.72
N ASP A 163 5.93 -9.35 -0.49
CA ASP A 163 4.56 -9.86 -0.42
C ASP A 163 4.13 -9.95 1.04
N GLU A 164 3.26 -9.03 1.50
CA GLU A 164 2.75 -8.90 2.86
C GLU A 164 3.87 -8.91 3.95
N PRO A 165 4.90 -8.05 3.86
CA PRO A 165 6.11 -8.15 4.67
C PRO A 165 5.90 -7.95 6.18
N THR A 166 4.78 -7.37 6.58
CA THR A 166 4.42 -7.06 7.97
C THR A 166 3.32 -7.97 8.53
N ALA A 167 2.84 -8.95 7.74
CA ALA A 167 1.72 -9.80 8.13
C ALA A 167 2.00 -10.60 9.42
N GLY A 168 1.19 -10.30 10.46
CA GLY A 168 1.26 -10.98 11.76
C GLY A 168 2.49 -10.64 12.60
N LEU A 169 3.09 -9.47 12.37
CA LEU A 169 4.08 -8.85 13.23
C LEU A 169 3.40 -7.99 14.31
N ASP A 170 4.06 -7.78 15.43
CA ASP A 170 3.62 -6.81 16.43
C ASP A 170 3.93 -5.36 15.98
N PRO A 171 3.30 -4.34 16.60
CA PRO A 171 3.46 -2.95 16.17
C PRO A 171 4.92 -2.44 16.15
N GLY A 172 5.76 -2.89 17.09
CA GLY A 172 7.18 -2.53 17.13
C GLY A 172 7.94 -3.12 15.95
N GLN A 173 7.71 -4.39 15.65
CA GLN A 173 8.32 -5.09 14.50
C GLN A 173 7.85 -4.51 13.16
N ILE A 174 6.58 -4.09 13.07
CA ILE A 174 6.06 -3.40 11.88
C ILE A 174 6.85 -2.10 11.63
N GLN A 175 7.05 -1.29 12.68
CA GLN A 175 7.79 -0.03 12.56
C GLN A 175 9.24 -0.26 12.11
N GLU A 176 9.93 -1.24 12.69
CA GLU A 176 11.30 -1.58 12.30
C GLU A 176 11.39 -2.09 10.85
N THR A 177 10.46 -2.94 10.44
CA THR A 177 10.40 -3.44 9.05
C THR A 177 10.15 -2.31 8.06
N ARG A 178 9.26 -1.37 8.37
CA ARG A 178 9.01 -0.18 7.56
C ARG A 178 10.25 0.69 7.40
N GLU A 179 11.02 0.87 8.47
CA GLU A 179 12.24 1.65 8.42
C GLU A 179 13.28 1.05 7.46
N VAL A 180 13.45 -0.28 7.51
CA VAL A 180 14.32 -1.00 6.55
C VAL A 180 13.84 -0.80 5.12
N ILE A 181 12.54 -0.96 4.87
CA ILE A 181 11.96 -0.79 3.54
C ILE A 181 12.14 0.65 3.04
N ARG A 182 11.91 1.65 3.90
CA ARG A 182 12.07 3.06 3.56
C ARG A 182 13.49 3.40 3.16
N LEU A 183 14.48 2.99 3.99
CA LEU A 183 15.89 3.23 3.73
C LEU A 183 16.36 2.56 2.42
N PHE A 184 15.91 1.33 2.17
CA PHE A 184 16.23 0.64 0.93
C PHE A 184 15.61 1.34 -0.28
N GLY A 185 14.37 1.80 -0.15
CA GLY A 185 13.62 2.47 -1.22
C GLY A 185 14.19 3.81 -1.67
N GLU A 186 15.10 4.44 -0.90
CA GLU A 186 15.73 5.71 -1.30
C GLU A 186 16.54 5.59 -2.60
N ASN A 187 17.14 4.42 -2.85
CA ASN A 187 18.00 4.19 -4.00
C ASN A 187 17.52 3.06 -4.92
N HIS A 188 16.52 2.29 -4.51
CA HIS A 188 16.05 1.09 -5.20
C HIS A 188 14.54 1.17 -5.46
N ALA A 189 14.06 0.37 -6.39
CA ALA A 189 12.62 0.24 -6.62
C ALA A 189 12.02 -0.79 -5.67
N VAL A 190 10.92 -0.45 -5.01
CA VAL A 190 10.21 -1.36 -4.12
C VAL A 190 8.76 -1.51 -4.56
N LEU A 191 8.29 -2.74 -4.76
CA LEU A 191 6.88 -3.06 -4.90
C LEU A 191 6.45 -3.88 -3.69
N LEU A 192 5.57 -3.30 -2.89
CA LEU A 192 5.08 -3.85 -1.62
C LEU A 192 3.61 -4.23 -1.75
N SER A 193 3.26 -5.51 -1.64
CA SER A 193 1.86 -5.91 -1.52
C SER A 193 1.40 -5.83 -0.08
N THR A 194 0.19 -5.33 0.13
CA THR A 194 -0.47 -5.35 1.43
C THR A 194 -1.98 -5.19 1.28
N HIS A 195 -2.72 -5.59 2.31
CA HIS A 195 -4.13 -5.26 2.49
C HIS A 195 -4.33 -4.21 3.61
N ILE A 196 -3.24 -3.72 4.20
CA ILE A 196 -3.23 -2.80 5.35
C ILE A 196 -2.95 -1.37 4.88
N LEU A 197 -3.99 -0.56 4.82
CA LEU A 197 -3.94 0.82 4.33
C LEU A 197 -2.96 1.75 5.05
N PRO A 198 -2.88 1.76 6.40
CA PRO A 198 -1.90 2.58 7.12
C PRO A 198 -0.44 2.33 6.72
N GLU A 199 -0.12 1.12 6.26
CA GLU A 199 1.23 0.81 5.80
C GLU A 199 1.58 1.57 4.53
N VAL A 200 0.66 1.55 3.59
CA VAL A 200 0.84 2.19 2.28
C VAL A 200 0.98 3.70 2.42
N THR A 201 0.14 4.31 3.26
CA THR A 201 0.14 5.75 3.49
C THR A 201 1.45 6.26 4.09
N LEU A 202 2.12 5.44 4.92
CA LEU A 202 3.30 5.86 5.67
C LEU A 202 4.61 5.75 4.88
N ILE A 203 4.70 4.84 3.90
CA ILE A 203 5.97 4.54 3.23
C ILE A 203 5.92 4.62 1.71
N CYS A 204 4.73 4.56 1.08
CA CYS A 204 4.62 4.49 -0.37
C CYS A 204 4.43 5.89 -0.98
N GLN A 205 5.18 6.18 -2.05
CA GLN A 205 4.99 7.37 -2.86
C GLN A 205 3.77 7.25 -3.77
N ARG A 206 3.47 6.03 -4.23
CA ARG A 206 2.26 5.73 -5.03
C ARG A 206 1.60 4.46 -4.55
N VAL A 207 0.30 4.37 -4.80
CA VAL A 207 -0.54 3.23 -4.47
C VAL A 207 -1.25 2.76 -5.72
N ALA A 208 -1.05 1.50 -6.07
CA ALA A 208 -1.80 0.79 -7.09
C ALA A 208 -2.91 -0.04 -6.42
N ILE A 209 -4.16 0.33 -6.65
CA ILE A 209 -5.34 -0.39 -6.12
C ILE A 209 -5.74 -1.45 -7.15
N ILE A 210 -5.76 -2.71 -6.73
CA ILE A 210 -6.17 -3.85 -7.55
C ILE A 210 -7.39 -4.54 -6.94
N ASN A 211 -8.34 -4.90 -7.79
CA ASN A 211 -9.46 -5.79 -7.44
C ASN A 211 -9.82 -6.69 -8.63
N ASP A 212 -10.18 -7.94 -8.36
CA ASP A 212 -10.53 -8.94 -9.38
C ASP A 212 -9.55 -8.97 -10.56
N GLY A 213 -8.25 -8.89 -10.27
CA GLY A 213 -7.17 -8.94 -11.25
C GLY A 213 -7.05 -7.70 -12.14
N ARG A 214 -7.72 -6.60 -11.84
CA ARG A 214 -7.69 -5.33 -12.60
C ARG A 214 -7.10 -4.21 -11.79
N LEU A 215 -6.28 -3.38 -12.42
CA LEU A 215 -5.83 -2.13 -11.82
C LEU A 215 -6.99 -1.12 -11.87
N LEU A 216 -7.45 -0.68 -10.71
CA LEU A 216 -8.56 0.26 -10.59
C LEU A 216 -8.07 1.71 -10.54
N ALA A 217 -6.97 1.95 -9.85
CA ALA A 217 -6.33 3.26 -9.75
C ALA A 217 -4.85 3.12 -9.41
N ILE A 218 -4.04 4.09 -9.81
CA ILE A 218 -2.66 4.23 -9.37
C ILE A 218 -2.29 5.71 -9.30
N ASP A 219 -2.00 6.20 -8.09
CA ASP A 219 -1.59 7.59 -7.84
C ASP A 219 -0.89 7.68 -6.47
N SER A 220 -0.43 8.88 -6.10
CA SER A 220 -0.03 9.16 -4.73
C SER A 220 -1.23 9.04 -3.77
N PRO A 221 -1.00 8.76 -2.47
CA PRO A 221 -2.07 8.75 -1.47
C PRO A 221 -2.93 10.02 -1.52
N GLU A 222 -2.30 11.19 -1.63
CA GLU A 222 -2.98 12.49 -1.73
C GLU A 222 -3.71 12.67 -3.08
N GLY A 223 -3.16 12.11 -4.17
CA GLY A 223 -3.79 12.12 -5.51
C GLY A 223 -5.09 11.33 -5.50
N LEU A 224 -5.07 10.13 -4.91
CA LEU A 224 -6.27 9.29 -4.72
C LEU A 224 -7.32 9.98 -3.85
N GLN A 225 -6.90 10.68 -2.78
CA GLN A 225 -7.81 11.45 -1.93
C GLN A 225 -8.48 12.59 -2.68
N ARG A 226 -7.72 13.36 -3.48
CA ARG A 226 -8.26 14.46 -4.28
C ARG A 226 -9.21 14.01 -5.38
N ALA A 227 -8.93 12.85 -5.99
CA ALA A 227 -9.79 12.28 -7.04
C ALA A 227 -11.11 11.72 -6.50
N SER A 228 -11.24 11.53 -5.18
CA SER A 228 -12.48 11.03 -4.59
C SER A 228 -13.54 12.13 -4.50
N GLU A 229 -14.75 11.86 -5.03
CA GLU A 229 -15.90 12.78 -4.94
C GLU A 229 -16.34 13.07 -3.48
N GLN A 230 -15.83 12.28 -2.49
CA GLN A 230 -16.10 12.52 -1.07
C GLN A 230 -15.37 13.74 -0.50
N SER A 231 -14.37 14.28 -1.21
CA SER A 231 -13.71 15.55 -0.82
C SER A 231 -14.66 16.75 -0.76
N ASN A 232 -15.90 16.59 -1.25
CA ASN A 232 -16.94 17.59 -1.29
C ASN A 232 -18.01 17.41 -0.19
N ARG A 233 -17.67 16.81 0.94
CA ARG A 233 -18.56 16.72 2.10
C ARG A 233 -18.10 17.67 3.22
N VAL A 234 -19.07 18.39 3.79
CA VAL A 234 -18.88 19.21 4.99
C VAL A 234 -19.80 18.68 6.07
N SER A 235 -19.23 18.26 7.20
CA SER A 235 -19.99 17.82 8.38
C SER A 235 -19.99 18.91 9.44
N LEU A 236 -21.12 19.09 10.11
CA LEU A 236 -21.26 20.01 11.22
C LEU A 236 -22.12 19.44 12.35
N LEU A 237 -21.81 19.88 13.57
CA LEU A 237 -22.63 19.67 14.75
C LEU A 237 -23.23 21.01 15.16
N VAL A 238 -24.56 21.09 15.24
CA VAL A 238 -25.29 22.35 15.50
C VAL A 238 -26.48 22.12 16.40
N ALA A 239 -26.67 22.97 17.40
CA ALA A 239 -27.87 22.98 18.22
C ALA A 239 -28.89 23.94 17.60
N GLY A 240 -30.03 23.38 17.12
CA GLY A 240 -31.09 24.18 16.48
C GLY A 240 -32.22 23.30 15.94
N PRO A 241 -33.34 23.91 15.49
CA PRO A 241 -34.45 23.18 14.90
C PRO A 241 -34.07 22.57 13.56
N GLU A 242 -34.27 21.27 13.40
CA GLU A 242 -33.88 20.48 12.22
C GLU A 242 -34.24 21.11 10.88
N TYR A 243 -35.54 21.47 10.72
CA TYR A 243 -36.02 22.05 9.46
C TYR A 243 -35.37 23.39 9.16
N ALA A 244 -35.23 24.26 10.16
CA ALA A 244 -34.67 25.59 9.98
C ALA A 244 -33.17 25.55 9.66
N VAL A 245 -32.41 24.64 10.28
CA VAL A 245 -30.99 24.40 10.01
C VAL A 245 -30.82 23.88 8.59
N ARG A 246 -31.61 22.89 8.20
CA ARG A 246 -31.59 22.31 6.85
C ARG A 246 -31.87 23.35 5.78
N ASP A 247 -32.96 24.11 5.93
CA ASP A 247 -33.37 25.14 4.94
C ASP A 247 -32.30 26.21 4.79
N ALA A 248 -31.70 26.64 5.90
CA ALA A 248 -30.65 27.66 5.86
C ALA A 248 -29.39 27.19 5.13
N ILE A 249 -29.06 25.91 5.23
CA ILE A 249 -27.88 25.34 4.56
C ILE A 249 -28.17 25.04 3.08
N VAL A 250 -29.35 24.48 2.75
CA VAL A 250 -29.75 24.20 1.37
C VAL A 250 -29.82 25.50 0.53
N ALA A 251 -30.12 26.65 1.14
CA ALA A 251 -30.16 27.93 0.45
C ALA A 251 -28.80 28.50 0.05
N ILE A 252 -27.69 27.86 0.47
CA ILE A 252 -26.33 28.30 0.15
C ILE A 252 -25.97 27.81 -1.25
N ASP A 253 -25.54 28.71 -2.12
CA ASP A 253 -25.08 28.36 -3.47
C ASP A 253 -23.84 27.45 -3.41
N GLY A 254 -23.92 26.30 -4.07
CA GLY A 254 -22.90 25.25 -4.05
C GLY A 254 -23.20 24.10 -3.09
N VAL A 255 -24.27 24.15 -2.28
CA VAL A 255 -24.75 22.98 -1.52
C VAL A 255 -25.65 22.14 -2.43
N ILE A 256 -25.31 20.88 -2.60
CA ILE A 256 -26.00 19.92 -3.49
C ILE A 256 -27.08 19.17 -2.73
N SER A 257 -26.76 18.69 -1.53
CA SER A 257 -27.70 17.98 -0.65
C SER A 257 -27.32 18.15 0.81
N VAL A 258 -28.28 18.01 1.71
CA VAL A 258 -28.13 18.11 3.15
C VAL A 258 -28.87 16.96 3.83
N ASP A 259 -28.15 16.17 4.60
CA ASP A 259 -28.67 15.14 5.48
C ASP A 259 -28.56 15.60 6.93
N VAL A 260 -29.68 15.54 7.67
CA VAL A 260 -29.73 15.95 9.08
C VAL A 260 -30.16 14.74 9.93
N ARG A 261 -29.43 14.50 11.02
CA ARG A 261 -29.71 13.41 11.97
C ARG A 261 -29.49 13.92 13.40
N PRO A 262 -30.22 13.40 14.41
CA PRO A 262 -29.86 13.61 15.79
C PRO A 262 -28.42 13.12 16.06
N ALA A 263 -27.66 13.84 16.91
CA ALA A 263 -26.34 13.37 17.31
C ALA A 263 -26.44 12.06 18.11
N ALA A 264 -25.42 11.20 17.97
CA ALA A 264 -25.44 9.86 18.54
C ALA A 264 -25.39 9.81 20.09
N ASP A 265 -25.07 10.92 20.73
CA ASP A 265 -24.96 11.07 22.19
C ASP A 265 -26.27 11.42 22.89
N GLY A 266 -27.38 11.53 22.14
CA GLY A 266 -28.70 11.89 22.69
C GLY A 266 -28.84 13.34 23.12
N SER A 267 -27.90 14.22 22.74
CA SER A 267 -27.97 15.68 22.97
C SER A 267 -28.99 16.32 22.01
N GLU A 268 -29.41 17.57 22.35
CA GLU A 268 -30.25 18.42 21.43
C GLU A 268 -29.46 18.93 20.21
N VAL A 269 -28.30 18.33 19.94
CA VAL A 269 -27.41 18.68 18.84
C VAL A 269 -27.74 17.83 17.61
N LEU A 270 -27.72 18.44 16.45
CA LEU A 270 -27.90 17.79 15.16
C LEU A 270 -26.54 17.52 14.53
N SER A 271 -26.39 16.35 13.97
CA SER A 271 -25.32 16.02 13.04
C SER A 271 -25.82 16.27 11.62
N VAL A 272 -25.15 17.15 10.90
CA VAL A 272 -25.55 17.56 9.55
C VAL A 272 -24.42 17.24 8.59
N ASP A 273 -24.70 16.47 7.54
CA ASP A 273 -23.80 16.14 6.45
C ASP A 273 -24.24 16.87 5.18
N CYS A 274 -23.38 17.74 4.66
CA CYS A 274 -23.62 18.52 3.45
C CYS A 274 -22.78 17.98 2.29
N HIS A 275 -23.40 17.62 1.19
CA HIS A 275 -22.74 17.49 -0.10
C HIS A 275 -22.60 18.88 -0.73
N VAL A 276 -21.37 19.25 -1.08
CA VAL A 276 -21.08 20.58 -1.63
C VAL A 276 -20.29 20.45 -2.93
N ASP A 277 -20.30 21.49 -3.75
CA ASP A 277 -19.42 21.56 -4.92
C ASP A 277 -17.96 21.89 -4.50
N ALA A 278 -17.04 21.82 -5.47
CA ALA A 278 -15.61 22.01 -5.22
C ALA A 278 -15.20 23.48 -4.98
N ARG A 279 -16.15 24.40 -4.74
CA ARG A 279 -15.84 25.84 -4.57
C ARG A 279 -15.07 26.11 -3.29
N ALA A 280 -14.07 27.00 -3.39
CA ALA A 280 -13.35 27.49 -2.22
C ALA A 280 -14.26 28.38 -1.37
N GLY A 281 -14.20 28.21 -0.03
CA GLY A 281 -14.91 29.08 0.93
C GLY A 281 -16.34 28.67 1.25
N ILE A 282 -16.85 27.54 0.75
CA ILE A 282 -18.21 27.07 1.06
C ILE A 282 -18.38 26.74 2.54
N GLU A 283 -17.33 26.28 3.23
CA GLU A 283 -17.31 26.04 4.66
C GLU A 283 -17.56 27.35 5.45
N ALA A 284 -16.92 28.43 5.01
CA ALA A 284 -17.09 29.72 5.63
C ALA A 284 -18.53 30.27 5.43
N ALA A 285 -19.13 30.00 4.26
CA ALA A 285 -20.52 30.38 3.99
C ALA A 285 -21.49 29.58 4.89
N ILE A 286 -21.28 28.24 5.01
CA ILE A 286 -22.07 27.39 5.90
C ILE A 286 -21.89 27.82 7.36
N ALA A 287 -20.64 28.01 7.82
CA ALA A 287 -20.35 28.46 9.17
C ALA A 287 -21.07 29.77 9.50
N LYS A 288 -21.00 30.76 8.61
CA LYS A 288 -21.65 32.07 8.78
C LYS A 288 -23.16 31.93 8.84
N ALA A 289 -23.78 31.17 7.94
CA ALA A 289 -25.23 30.98 7.89
C ALA A 289 -25.77 30.30 9.17
N VAL A 290 -25.03 29.33 9.70
CA VAL A 290 -25.41 28.56 10.89
C VAL A 290 -25.08 29.31 12.16
N ALA A 291 -23.85 29.79 12.35
CA ALA A 291 -23.43 30.45 13.60
C ALA A 291 -24.10 31.80 13.87
N SER A 292 -24.68 32.42 12.83
CA SER A 292 -25.48 33.66 13.01
C SER A 292 -26.83 33.42 13.68
N ARG A 293 -27.32 32.20 13.75
CA ARG A 293 -28.67 31.84 14.22
C ARG A 293 -28.68 30.78 15.31
N TRP A 294 -27.69 29.87 15.32
CA TRP A 294 -27.64 28.73 16.22
C TRP A 294 -26.22 28.48 16.73
N SER A 295 -26.11 27.63 17.75
CA SER A 295 -24.82 27.25 18.33
C SER A 295 -24.13 26.20 17.44
N LEU A 296 -23.09 26.62 16.73
CA LEU A 296 -22.25 25.76 15.93
C LEU A 296 -21.15 25.16 16.84
N HIS A 297 -21.15 23.83 17.05
CA HIS A 297 -20.18 23.13 17.91
C HIS A 297 -18.96 22.65 17.15
N ARG A 298 -19.17 22.17 15.91
CA ARG A 298 -18.12 21.64 15.05
C ARG A 298 -18.47 21.91 13.59
N LEU A 299 -17.48 22.20 12.79
CA LEU A 299 -17.59 22.21 11.34
C LEU A 299 -16.26 21.74 10.77
N GLU A 300 -16.30 20.72 9.94
CA GLU A 300 -15.11 20.22 9.26
C GLU A 300 -15.45 19.74 7.85
N ARG A 301 -14.50 19.92 6.93
CA ARG A 301 -14.56 19.29 5.63
C ARG A 301 -14.07 17.86 5.80
N GLN A 302 -14.92 16.89 5.49
CA GLN A 302 -14.53 15.50 5.50
C GLN A 302 -13.53 15.25 4.35
N GLN A 303 -12.30 14.99 4.71
CA GLN A 303 -11.35 14.45 3.75
C GLN A 303 -11.58 12.94 3.69
N PRO A 304 -11.79 12.37 2.50
CA PRO A 304 -11.94 10.93 2.38
C PRO A 304 -10.65 10.26 2.86
N THR A 305 -10.76 9.35 3.79
CA THR A 305 -9.65 8.51 4.15
C THR A 305 -9.33 7.58 2.98
N LEU A 306 -8.09 7.15 2.84
CA LEU A 306 -7.72 6.13 1.85
C LEU A 306 -8.55 4.85 2.02
N GLU A 307 -9.00 4.55 3.24
CA GLU A 307 -9.88 3.43 3.54
C GLU A 307 -11.24 3.56 2.85
N ASN A 308 -11.87 4.73 2.95
CA ASN A 308 -13.14 5.00 2.27
C ASN A 308 -13.01 4.94 0.75
N ILE A 309 -11.88 5.42 0.22
CA ILE A 309 -11.54 5.36 -1.20
C ILE A 309 -11.37 3.91 -1.64
N PHE A 310 -10.61 3.13 -0.89
CA PHE A 310 -10.38 1.71 -1.15
C PHE A 310 -11.70 0.92 -1.14
N LEU A 311 -12.52 1.09 -0.10
CA LEU A 311 -13.82 0.41 0.01
C LEU A 311 -14.73 0.72 -1.19
N ARG A 312 -14.71 1.96 -1.67
CA ARG A 312 -15.46 2.37 -2.86
C ARG A 312 -14.96 1.67 -4.13
N TYR A 313 -13.63 1.61 -4.33
CA TYR A 313 -13.05 0.90 -5.48
C TYR A 313 -13.33 -0.60 -5.45
N VAL A 314 -13.41 -1.19 -4.26
CA VAL A 314 -13.68 -2.62 -4.08
C VAL A 314 -15.18 -2.94 -4.08
N GLY A 315 -16.07 -1.92 -4.13
CA GLY A 315 -17.52 -2.09 -4.19
C GLY A 315 -18.16 -2.43 -2.83
N VAL A 316 -17.47 -2.19 -1.72
CA VAL A 316 -18.01 -2.34 -0.37
C VAL A 316 -18.48 -0.95 0.11
N PRO A 317 -19.78 -0.78 0.49
CA PRO A 317 -20.22 0.49 1.04
C PRO A 317 -19.45 0.80 2.34
N PRO A 318 -19.02 2.07 2.56
CA PRO A 318 -18.30 2.45 3.78
C PRO A 318 -19.18 2.20 5.02
N ASP A 319 -18.58 1.64 6.08
CA ASP A 319 -19.27 1.46 7.37
C ASP A 319 -19.58 2.86 7.94
N PRO A 320 -20.86 3.18 8.20
CA PRO A 320 -21.24 4.46 8.77
C PRO A 320 -20.63 4.74 10.15
N ARG A 321 -20.00 3.76 10.81
CA ARG A 321 -19.38 3.89 12.13
C ARG A 321 -17.87 4.22 12.09
N SER A 322 -17.22 4.21 10.93
CA SER A 322 -15.77 4.48 10.80
C SER A 322 -15.42 5.98 10.77
N ALA A 323 -16.39 6.86 11.01
CA ALA A 323 -16.26 8.30 11.00
C ALA A 323 -16.35 8.94 12.41
N ALA A 324 -16.03 8.19 13.46
CA ALA A 324 -16.02 8.69 14.85
C ALA A 324 -14.61 8.98 15.34
#